data_992c2c570b7fc86c2055cf8b48482c80
#
_entry.id   992c2c570b7fc86c2055cf8b48482c80
#
_cell.length_a   1.000
_cell.length_b   1.000
_cell.length_c   1.000
_cell.angle_alpha   90.00
_cell.angle_beta   90.00
_cell.angle_gamma   90.00
#
_symmetry.space_group_name_H-M   'P 1'
#
loop_
_entity.id
_entity.type
_entity.pdbx_description
1 polymer ?
#
loop_
_entity_poly.entity_id
_entity_poly.type
_entity_poly.pdbx_seq_one_letter_code
_entity_poly.pdbx_strand_id
1 'polypeptide(L)'
;MSGSTARRRVAIFNSRPDFIEALRVALEADNFTTACAHLADIQNGTLDLLAFVHLHKPELIVYDLPRPYESHWNFLRLLKETDSLRAATWVLTTTDKKALEAAVGASGVVEIIFGEPYGVTDVVAAVSKRFPPAQED
;
A
#
# COMPACT_ATOMS: atom_id res chain seq x y z
N MET A 1 -12.68 3.34 -27.18
CA MET A 1 -12.34 3.19 -26.71
C MET A 1 -11.80 2.88 -26.15
N SER A 2 -11.72 3.19 -26.21
CA SER A 2 -11.18 3.05 -25.69
C SER A 2 -11.11 2.44 -24.80
N GLY A 3 -11.48 2.35 -24.71
CA GLY A 3 -11.62 1.77 -23.51
C GLY A 3 -10.58 1.00 -22.99
N SER A 4 -9.68 0.99 -23.53
CA SER A 4 -8.53 0.25 -23.08
C SER A 4 -7.77 1.00 -22.02
N THR A 5 -8.44 1.85 -21.27
CA THR A 5 -7.80 2.48 -20.14
C THR A 5 -7.27 1.41 -19.21
N ALA A 6 -5.99 1.40 -19.00
CA ALA A 6 -5.40 0.46 -18.08
C ALA A 6 -5.87 0.75 -16.66
N ARG A 7 -6.17 -0.29 -15.93
CA ARG A 7 -6.53 -0.13 -14.52
C ARG A 7 -5.32 0.31 -13.74
N ARG A 8 -5.56 1.13 -12.72
CA ARG A 8 -4.51 1.50 -11.79
C ARG A 8 -4.09 0.27 -10.98
N ARG A 9 -2.82 0.19 -10.70
CA ARG A 9 -2.23 -0.97 -10.02
C ARG A 9 -1.93 -0.64 -8.58
N VAL A 10 -2.47 -1.46 -7.69
CA VAL A 10 -2.31 -1.29 -6.25
C VAL A 10 -1.68 -2.55 -5.66
N ALA A 11 -0.64 -2.38 -4.88
CA ALA A 11 -0.04 -3.50 -4.17
C ALA A 11 -0.51 -3.44 -2.71
N ILE A 12 -0.82 -4.58 -2.13
CA ILE A 12 -1.32 -4.68 -0.77
C ILE A 12 -0.39 -5.57 0.04
N PHE A 13 0.20 -5.01 1.09
CA PHE A 13 1.07 -5.74 1.99
C PHE A 13 0.51 -5.64 3.39
N ASN A 14 0.13 -6.79 3.96
CA ASN A 14 -0.49 -6.82 5.28
C ASN A 14 -0.18 -8.17 5.93
N SER A 15 -0.40 -8.24 7.23
CA SER A 15 -0.18 -9.47 7.98
C SER A 15 -1.48 -10.26 8.20
N ARG A 16 -2.62 -9.69 7.84
CA ARG A 16 -3.93 -10.34 8.07
C ARG A 16 -4.54 -10.77 6.75
N PRO A 17 -4.58 -12.09 6.48
CA PRO A 17 -5.11 -12.59 5.20
C PRO A 17 -6.54 -12.16 4.91
N ASP A 18 -7.38 -12.11 5.92
CA ASP A 18 -8.78 -11.73 5.73
C ASP A 18 -8.91 -10.27 5.32
N PHE A 19 -8.07 -9.39 5.87
CA PHE A 19 -8.07 -7.99 5.49
C PHE A 19 -7.57 -7.82 4.05
N ILE A 20 -6.50 -8.55 3.70
CA ILE A 20 -5.97 -8.52 2.33
C ILE A 20 -7.05 -8.90 1.34
N GLU A 21 -7.76 -9.99 1.61
CA GLU A 21 -8.77 -10.49 0.69
C GLU A 21 -9.95 -9.51 0.57
N ALA A 22 -10.40 -8.97 1.69
CA ALA A 22 -11.51 -8.03 1.67
C ALA A 22 -11.14 -6.76 0.91
N LEU A 23 -9.93 -6.26 1.12
CA LEU A 23 -9.47 -5.07 0.43
C LEU A 23 -9.28 -5.34 -1.06
N ARG A 24 -8.74 -6.50 -1.40
CA ARG A 24 -8.56 -6.87 -2.80
C ARG A 24 -9.91 -6.88 -3.54
N VAL A 25 -10.90 -7.53 -2.94
CA VAL A 25 -12.23 -7.60 -3.55
C VAL A 25 -12.82 -6.21 -3.75
N ALA A 26 -12.71 -5.36 -2.73
CA ALA A 26 -13.28 -4.02 -2.81
C ALA A 26 -12.59 -3.17 -3.87
N LEU A 27 -11.26 -3.24 -3.95
CA LEU A 27 -10.52 -2.46 -4.93
C LEU A 27 -10.78 -2.94 -6.36
N GLU A 28 -10.85 -4.26 -6.55
CA GLU A 28 -11.13 -4.79 -7.87
C GLU A 28 -12.53 -4.42 -8.33
N ALA A 29 -13.48 -4.31 -7.40
CA ALA A 29 -14.81 -3.84 -7.73
C ALA A 29 -14.80 -2.39 -8.20
N ASP A 30 -13.81 -1.61 -7.76
CA ASP A 30 -13.65 -0.22 -8.16
C ASP A 30 -12.69 -0.08 -9.34
N ASN A 31 -12.44 -1.15 -10.07
CA ASN A 31 -11.60 -1.16 -11.28
C ASN A 31 -10.12 -0.95 -11.04
N PHE A 32 -9.63 -1.34 -9.89
CA PHE A 32 -8.19 -1.41 -9.66
C PHE A 32 -7.70 -2.83 -9.93
N THR A 33 -6.45 -2.94 -10.35
CA THR A 33 -5.75 -4.22 -10.43
C THR A 33 -4.92 -4.35 -9.17
N THR A 34 -5.00 -5.48 -8.49
CA THR A 34 -4.31 -5.65 -7.20
C THR A 34 -3.26 -6.74 -7.28
N ALA A 35 -2.21 -6.56 -6.49
CA ALA A 35 -1.20 -7.57 -6.25
C ALA A 35 -1.00 -7.63 -4.74
N CYS A 36 -1.13 -8.81 -4.16
CA CYS A 36 -1.17 -8.95 -2.72
C CYS A 36 -0.02 -9.80 -2.21
N ALA A 37 0.52 -9.45 -1.06
CA ALA A 37 1.56 -10.21 -0.42
C ALA A 37 1.39 -10.15 1.09
N HIS A 38 1.72 -11.26 1.74
CA HIS A 38 1.72 -11.33 3.20
C HIS A 38 3.06 -10.84 3.73
N LEU A 39 3.01 -9.97 4.73
CA LEU A 39 4.25 -9.45 5.31
C LEU A 39 5.14 -10.55 5.86
N ALA A 40 4.53 -11.63 6.39
CA ALA A 40 5.32 -12.75 6.91
C ALA A 40 6.21 -13.36 5.81
N ASP A 41 5.71 -13.42 4.59
CA ASP A 41 6.50 -14.00 3.49
C ASP A 41 7.69 -13.11 3.15
N ILE A 42 7.54 -11.81 3.27
CA ILE A 42 8.65 -10.89 3.05
C ILE A 42 9.67 -11.04 4.18
N GLN A 43 9.19 -11.07 5.41
CA GLN A 43 10.06 -11.11 6.58
C GLN A 43 10.88 -12.40 6.66
N ASN A 44 10.30 -13.51 6.22
CA ASN A 44 11.01 -14.80 6.28
C ASN A 44 11.77 -15.12 4.99
N GLY A 45 11.77 -14.20 4.05
CA GLY A 45 12.54 -14.36 2.82
C GLY A 45 11.89 -15.24 1.75
N THR A 46 10.67 -15.68 1.98
CA THR A 46 9.96 -16.50 1.00
C THR A 46 9.60 -15.68 -0.24
N LEU A 47 9.36 -14.38 -0.05
CA LEU A 47 8.99 -13.51 -1.14
C LEU A 47 10.04 -12.40 -1.29
N ASP A 48 10.55 -12.25 -2.50
CA ASP A 48 11.49 -11.19 -2.83
C ASP A 48 10.69 -9.93 -3.17
N LEU A 49 10.69 -8.98 -2.26
CA LEU A 49 9.86 -7.78 -2.39
C LEU A 49 10.24 -6.96 -3.61
N LEU A 50 11.53 -6.80 -3.87
CA LEU A 50 11.95 -6.00 -5.03
C LEU A 50 11.53 -6.65 -6.34
N ALA A 51 11.64 -7.97 -6.43
CA ALA A 51 11.17 -8.68 -7.61
C ALA A 51 9.67 -8.57 -7.76
N PHE A 52 8.94 -8.61 -6.65
CA PHE A 52 7.49 -8.47 -6.65
C PHE A 52 7.06 -7.11 -7.20
N VAL A 53 7.66 -6.03 -6.69
CA VAL A 53 7.28 -4.70 -7.16
C VAL A 53 7.75 -4.45 -8.60
N HIS A 54 8.86 -5.04 -9.00
CA HIS A 54 9.32 -4.91 -10.37
C HIS A 54 8.36 -5.61 -11.33
N LEU A 55 7.84 -6.75 -10.93
CA LEU A 55 6.89 -7.51 -11.75
C LEU A 55 5.54 -6.80 -11.86
N HIS A 56 5.02 -6.34 -10.75
CA HIS A 56 3.66 -5.79 -10.71
C HIS A 56 3.59 -4.29 -10.95
N LYS A 57 4.67 -3.58 -10.75
CA LYS A 57 4.77 -2.14 -11.01
C LYS A 57 3.60 -1.34 -10.41
N PRO A 58 3.40 -1.45 -9.10
CA PRO A 58 2.27 -0.76 -8.48
C PRO A 58 2.44 0.74 -8.51
N GLU A 59 1.33 1.45 -8.69
CA GLU A 59 1.31 2.91 -8.64
C GLU A 59 0.97 3.41 -7.26
N LEU A 60 0.31 2.57 -6.45
CA LEU A 60 -0.01 2.87 -5.08
C LEU A 60 0.24 1.62 -4.26
N ILE A 61 0.76 1.81 -3.05
CA ILE A 61 1.09 0.71 -2.18
C ILE A 61 0.40 0.92 -0.85
N VAL A 62 -0.41 -0.07 -0.44
CA VAL A 62 -1.00 -0.12 0.89
C VAL A 62 -0.13 -1.03 1.72
N TYR A 63 0.51 -0.50 2.74
CA TYR A 63 1.50 -1.23 3.50
C TYR A 63 1.19 -1.13 4.99
N ASP A 64 1.03 -2.28 5.65
CA ASP A 64 0.80 -2.31 7.08
C ASP A 64 2.13 -2.31 7.82
N LEU A 65 2.33 -1.33 8.69
CA LEU A 65 3.58 -1.18 9.41
C LEU A 65 3.44 -1.73 10.81
N PRO A 66 4.11 -2.85 11.12
CA PRO A 66 4.05 -3.43 12.46
C PRO A 66 5.11 -2.83 13.36
N ARG A 67 4.98 -3.08 14.65
CA ARG A 67 6.02 -2.74 15.61
C ARG A 67 7.18 -3.73 15.48
N PRO A 68 8.40 -3.31 15.76
CA PRO A 68 8.82 -1.95 16.13
C PRO A 68 8.84 -1.02 14.92
N TYR A 69 8.24 0.14 15.07
CA TYR A 69 8.03 1.03 13.93
C TYR A 69 9.33 1.54 13.32
N GLU A 70 10.31 1.83 14.16
CA GLU A 70 11.53 2.45 13.66
C GLU A 70 12.28 1.55 12.68
N SER A 71 12.44 0.26 13.01
CA SER A 71 13.17 -0.64 12.12
C SER A 71 12.37 -0.92 10.85
N HIS A 72 11.06 -1.07 10.96
CA HIS A 72 10.24 -1.29 9.77
C HIS A 72 10.18 -0.05 8.90
N TRP A 73 10.15 1.12 9.50
CA TRP A 73 10.17 2.37 8.75
C TRP A 73 11.50 2.55 8.01
N ASN A 74 12.61 2.19 8.63
CA ASN A 74 13.91 2.29 7.97
C ASN A 74 13.97 1.38 6.74
N PHE A 75 13.42 0.19 6.84
CA PHE A 75 13.35 -0.71 5.71
C PHE A 75 12.48 -0.10 4.60
N LEU A 76 11.34 0.45 4.97
CA LEU A 76 10.42 1.05 4.02
C LEU A 76 11.06 2.23 3.29
N ARG A 77 11.83 3.04 4.01
CA ARG A 77 12.52 4.17 3.40
C ARG A 77 13.47 3.74 2.30
N LEU A 78 14.18 2.65 2.53
CA LEU A 78 15.09 2.12 1.52
C LEU A 78 14.32 1.67 0.28
N LEU A 79 13.19 1.03 0.49
CA LEU A 79 12.35 0.62 -0.63
C LEU A 79 11.85 1.80 -1.44
N LYS A 80 11.47 2.88 -0.78
CA LYS A 80 10.94 4.05 -1.47
C LYS A 80 11.98 4.73 -2.35
N GLU A 81 13.24 4.49 -2.10
CA GLU A 81 14.31 5.09 -2.90
C GLU A 81 14.66 4.28 -4.13
N THR A 82 14.11 3.09 -4.28
CA THR A 82 14.36 2.29 -5.47
C THR A 82 13.64 2.90 -6.67
N ASP A 83 14.21 2.67 -7.86
CA ASP A 83 13.62 3.22 -9.06
C ASP A 83 12.19 2.73 -9.28
N SER A 84 11.92 1.48 -8.96
CA SER A 84 10.59 0.89 -9.17
C SER A 84 9.53 1.53 -8.29
N LEU A 85 9.91 2.13 -7.16
CA LEU A 85 8.95 2.61 -6.19
C LEU A 85 9.02 4.11 -5.95
N ARG A 86 9.95 4.79 -6.61
CA ARG A 86 10.16 6.22 -6.34
C ARG A 86 8.92 7.05 -6.59
N ALA A 87 8.16 6.72 -7.60
CA ALA A 87 6.97 7.48 -7.97
C ALA A 87 5.68 6.94 -7.36
N ALA A 88 5.74 5.84 -6.62
CA ALA A 88 4.54 5.25 -6.06
C ALA A 88 4.01 6.07 -4.89
N THR A 89 2.70 6.07 -4.74
CA THR A 89 2.04 6.69 -3.59
C THR A 89 1.89 5.64 -2.50
N TRP A 90 2.13 6.02 -1.25
CA TRP A 90 2.10 5.09 -0.13
C TRP A 90 0.96 5.43 0.81
N VAL A 91 0.19 4.40 1.16
CA VAL A 91 -0.83 4.47 2.20
C VAL A 91 -0.39 3.51 3.29
N LEU A 92 -0.11 4.03 4.47
CA LEU A 92 0.33 3.19 5.58
C LEU A 92 -0.82 2.93 6.54
N THR A 93 -0.91 1.69 6.99
CA THR A 93 -1.87 1.33 8.04
C THR A 93 -1.08 0.83 9.25
N THR A 94 -1.63 1.04 10.43
CA THR A 94 -0.96 0.64 11.66
C THR A 94 -1.96 0.55 12.78
N THR A 95 -1.56 -0.04 13.90
CA THR A 95 -2.42 -0.11 15.08
C THR A 95 -2.32 1.13 15.96
N ASP A 96 -1.23 1.88 15.86
CA ASP A 96 -1.02 3.06 16.70
C ASP A 96 -0.48 4.18 15.85
N LYS A 97 -1.39 5.01 15.34
CA LYS A 97 -1.04 6.08 14.43
C LYS A 97 -0.07 7.09 15.06
N LYS A 98 -0.31 7.45 16.31
CA LYS A 98 0.54 8.45 16.96
C LYS A 98 1.95 7.95 17.16
N ALA A 99 2.09 6.68 17.56
CA ALA A 99 3.42 6.11 17.74
C ALA A 99 4.15 6.00 16.41
N LEU A 100 3.45 5.65 15.35
CA LEU A 100 4.06 5.57 14.03
C LEU A 100 4.48 6.95 13.54
N GLU A 101 3.63 7.95 13.73
CA GLU A 101 3.95 9.31 13.31
C GLU A 101 5.17 9.84 14.06
N ALA A 102 5.31 9.48 15.33
CA ALA A 102 6.48 9.88 16.10
C ALA A 102 7.75 9.22 15.57
N ALA A 103 7.67 7.96 15.15
CA ALA A 103 8.82 7.24 14.62
C ALA A 103 9.22 7.74 13.22
N VAL A 104 8.22 8.07 12.41
CA VAL A 104 8.44 8.53 11.03
C VAL A 104 8.95 9.98 11.03
N GLY A 105 8.47 10.77 11.96
CA GLY A 105 8.82 12.19 12.00
C GLY A 105 8.11 12.97 10.92
N ALA A 106 8.67 14.12 10.60
CA ALA A 106 8.08 15.02 9.62
C ALA A 106 8.71 14.82 8.24
N SER A 107 8.96 13.57 7.89
CA SER A 107 9.70 13.29 6.64
C SER A 107 8.92 13.68 5.38
N GLY A 108 7.60 13.73 5.47
CA GLY A 108 6.80 14.11 4.32
C GLY A 108 6.70 13.06 3.24
N VAL A 109 7.27 11.88 3.47
CA VAL A 109 7.23 10.80 2.47
C VAL A 109 6.00 9.94 2.60
N VAL A 110 5.29 10.05 3.71
CA VAL A 110 4.09 9.25 3.96
C VAL A 110 2.87 10.06 3.59
N GLU A 111 2.08 9.54 2.67
CA GLU A 111 0.90 10.26 2.20
C GLU A 111 -0.23 10.21 3.21
N ILE A 112 -0.54 9.01 3.69
CA ILE A 112 -1.69 8.81 4.57
C ILE A 112 -1.34 7.73 5.59
N ILE A 113 -1.70 7.98 6.83
CA ILE A 113 -1.51 7.00 7.91
C ILE A 113 -2.84 6.76 8.59
N PHE A 114 -3.26 5.52 8.67
CA PHE A 114 -4.46 5.13 9.40
C PHE A 114 -4.07 4.40 10.67
N GLY A 115 -4.68 4.80 11.78
CA GLY A 115 -4.55 4.08 13.03
C GLY A 115 -5.78 3.22 13.27
N GLU A 116 -5.71 2.35 14.27
CA GLU A 116 -6.87 1.55 14.64
C GLU A 116 -7.88 2.38 15.39
N PRO A 117 -9.19 2.13 15.19
CA PRO A 117 -9.71 1.16 14.24
C PRO A 117 -9.76 1.73 12.82
N TYR A 118 -9.49 0.89 11.87
CA TYR A 118 -9.69 1.25 10.47
C TYR A 118 -10.29 0.05 9.75
N GLY A 119 -10.94 0.31 8.64
CA GLY A 119 -11.57 -0.75 7.88
C GLY A 119 -11.28 -0.66 6.41
N VAL A 120 -11.75 -1.66 5.67
CA VAL A 120 -11.56 -1.71 4.23
C VAL A 120 -12.09 -0.45 3.56
N THR A 121 -13.26 0.02 4.00
CA THR A 121 -13.87 1.22 3.42
C THR A 121 -12.96 2.43 3.52
N ASP A 122 -12.28 2.58 4.66
CA ASP A 122 -11.38 3.72 4.86
C ASP A 122 -10.22 3.67 3.88
N VAL A 123 -9.66 2.48 3.66
CA VAL A 123 -8.52 2.33 2.76
C VAL A 123 -8.97 2.53 1.32
N VAL A 124 -10.11 1.96 0.94
CA VAL A 124 -10.63 2.14 -0.42
C VAL A 124 -10.88 3.62 -0.70
N ALA A 125 -11.43 4.34 0.26
CA ALA A 125 -11.67 5.78 0.09
C ALA A 125 -10.36 6.54 -0.12
N ALA A 126 -9.31 6.18 0.62
CA ALA A 126 -8.02 6.83 0.46
C ALA A 126 -7.40 6.53 -0.91
N VAL A 127 -7.49 5.29 -1.36
CA VAL A 127 -6.98 4.91 -2.66
C VAL A 127 -7.74 5.63 -3.78
N SER A 128 -9.06 5.63 -3.69
CA SER A 128 -9.90 6.27 -4.71
C SER A 128 -9.66 7.76 -4.77
N LYS A 129 -9.35 8.37 -3.64
CA LYS A 129 -9.06 9.81 -3.60
C LYS A 129 -7.78 10.13 -4.35
N ARG A 130 -6.79 9.24 -4.29
CA ARG A 130 -5.52 9.42 -5.00
C ARG A 130 -5.66 9.16 -6.48
N PHE A 131 -6.48 8.19 -6.83
CA PHE A 131 -6.68 7.79 -8.21
C PHE A 131 -8.18 7.75 -8.48
N PRO A 132 -8.83 8.92 -8.62
CA PRO A 132 -10.26 8.93 -8.89
C PRO A 132 -10.55 8.22 -10.21
N PRO A 133 -11.76 7.67 -10.34
CA PRO A 133 -12.14 7.01 -11.59
C PRO A 133 -11.96 7.96 -12.76
N ALA A 134 -11.66 7.42 -13.92
CA ALA A 134 -11.52 8.23 -15.10
C ALA A 134 -12.80 8.98 -15.36
N GLN A 135 -12.69 10.27 -15.61
CA GLN A 135 -13.85 11.08 -15.91
C GLN A 135 -14.32 10.76 -17.29
N GLU A 136 -15.61 10.54 -17.39
CA GLU A 136 -16.22 10.35 -18.68
C GLU A 136 -16.65 11.71 -19.20
N ASP A 137 -16.08 12.13 -20.24
CA ASP A 137 -16.46 13.43 -20.77
C ASP A 137 -17.33 13.33 -21.97
#